data_c21129add3f57d95a171e54e00cc9101
#
_entry.id   c21129add3f57d95a171e54e00cc9101
#
_cell.length_a   1.000
_cell.length_b   1.000
_cell.length_c   1.000
_cell.angle_alpha   90.00
_cell.angle_beta   90.00
_cell.angle_gamma   90.00
#
_symmetry.space_group_name_H-M   'P 1'
#
loop_
_entity.id
_entity.type
_entity.pdbx_description
1 polymer ?
#
loop_
_entity_poly.entity_id
_entity_poly.type
_entity_poly.pdbx_seq_one_letter_code
_entity_poly.pdbx_strand_id
1 'polypeptide(L)'
;MYFYDLESTFLRKGFKRTDQQLLEVGIVKGRQTYSRLVDPVKGYPIISRLEELGQHPERTIRFWTKLLAGKGLLNTAVKRKPFQEQAECIDKIRKDFLTPEHAVKGMLAFGTGTWVAHNGKAFDQKIMQAHFERYKLEPDITFKDSLPEIRKMKLKSHSLGYVYRHIFGGTFRQHHAADDAKALQRICKHLQLFQTTPLTTIKGIGPKSEKVFKRTGIHSVEDLKAWIIDHKRTDWHFKVHHSCALANRMFQRFKL
;
A
#
# COMPACT_ATOMS: atom_id res chain seq x y z
N MET A 1 -1.33 -3.74 -10.86
CA MET A 1 -1.77 -3.62 -9.46
C MET A 1 -0.63 -4.08 -8.56
N TYR A 2 -0.33 -3.31 -7.55
CA TYR A 2 0.72 -3.53 -6.56
C TYR A 2 0.05 -3.68 -5.18
N PHE A 3 0.59 -4.54 -4.34
CA PHE A 3 0.14 -4.72 -2.97
C PHE A 3 1.26 -4.25 -2.05
N TYR A 4 0.94 -3.41 -1.08
CA TYR A 4 1.95 -2.83 -0.21
C TYR A 4 1.50 -2.83 1.24
N ASP A 5 2.47 -2.79 2.11
CA ASP A 5 2.32 -2.68 3.55
C ASP A 5 3.50 -1.91 4.14
N LEU A 6 3.28 -1.24 5.24
CA LEU A 6 4.25 -0.41 5.93
C LEU A 6 4.33 -0.78 7.41
N GLU A 7 5.53 -0.95 7.91
CA GLU A 7 5.76 -0.93 9.33
C GLU A 7 6.25 0.45 9.77
N SER A 8 5.65 1.01 10.81
CA SER A 8 5.88 2.39 11.21
C SER A 8 6.04 2.54 12.72
N THR A 9 6.55 3.71 13.12
CA THR A 9 6.71 4.11 14.51
C THR A 9 5.37 4.28 15.22
N PHE A 10 5.39 4.32 16.56
CA PHE A 10 4.21 4.57 17.38
C PHE A 10 4.18 6.03 17.83
N LEU A 11 3.02 6.68 17.66
CA LEU A 11 2.81 8.08 18.01
C LEU A 11 2.55 8.28 19.49
N ARG A 12 3.01 9.41 20.03
CA ARG A 12 2.54 9.96 21.31
C ARG A 12 1.13 10.57 21.14
N LYS A 13 0.42 10.74 22.26
CA LYS A 13 -0.90 11.42 22.25
C LYS A 13 -0.75 12.84 21.71
N GLY A 14 -1.67 13.24 20.85
CA GLY A 14 -1.68 14.57 20.21
C GLY A 14 -1.04 14.63 18.83
N PHE A 15 -0.30 13.61 18.42
CA PHE A 15 0.29 13.55 17.07
C PHE A 15 -0.63 12.84 16.07
N LYS A 16 -0.50 13.20 14.78
CA LYS A 16 -1.33 12.67 13.71
C LYS A 16 -0.67 11.49 13.01
N ARG A 17 -1.45 10.66 12.34
CA ARG A 17 -0.95 9.52 11.55
C ARG A 17 0.10 9.93 10.50
N THR A 18 -0.03 11.13 9.95
CA THR A 18 0.93 11.72 9.02
C THR A 18 2.32 11.98 9.61
N ASP A 19 2.44 12.00 10.93
CA ASP A 19 3.72 12.21 11.62
C ASP A 19 4.49 10.90 11.84
N GLN A 20 3.86 9.73 11.57
CA GLN A 20 4.53 8.44 11.71
C GLN A 20 5.71 8.31 10.75
N GLN A 21 6.76 7.66 11.24
CA GLN A 21 7.98 7.39 10.48
C GLN A 21 8.02 5.93 10.05
N LEU A 22 8.63 5.65 8.90
CA LEU A 22 8.76 4.30 8.35
C LEU A 22 9.87 3.51 9.08
N LEU A 23 9.60 2.24 9.35
CA LEU A 23 10.57 1.25 9.87
C LEU A 23 10.85 0.15 8.86
N GLU A 24 9.84 -0.22 8.08
CA GLU A 24 9.96 -1.14 6.95
C GLU A 24 8.94 -0.75 5.88
N VAL A 25 9.33 -0.95 4.62
CA VAL A 25 8.43 -0.86 3.47
C VAL A 25 8.43 -2.18 2.72
N GLY A 26 7.26 -2.60 2.25
CA GLY A 26 7.10 -3.77 1.40
C GLY A 26 6.11 -3.50 0.28
N ILE A 27 6.47 -3.84 -0.96
CA ILE A 27 5.56 -3.77 -2.11
C ILE A 27 5.81 -4.97 -3.01
N VAL A 28 4.72 -5.58 -3.50
CA VAL A 28 4.76 -6.78 -4.33
C VAL A 28 3.91 -6.63 -5.58
N LYS A 29 4.36 -7.28 -6.67
CA LYS A 29 3.60 -7.43 -7.91
C LYS A 29 3.88 -8.81 -8.51
N GLY A 30 2.89 -9.69 -8.48
CA GLY A 30 3.08 -11.09 -8.88
C GLY A 30 4.13 -11.79 -8.01
N ARG A 31 5.25 -12.20 -8.62
CA ARG A 31 6.37 -12.82 -7.90
C ARG A 31 7.45 -11.83 -7.47
N GLN A 32 7.42 -10.60 -7.99
CA GLN A 32 8.40 -9.58 -7.67
C GLN A 32 8.10 -8.94 -6.32
N THR A 33 9.14 -8.62 -5.58
CA THR A 33 9.05 -8.01 -4.24
C THR A 33 10.15 -6.96 -4.09
N TYR A 34 9.77 -5.79 -3.62
CA TYR A 34 10.69 -4.81 -3.05
C TYR A 34 10.39 -4.70 -1.56
N SER A 35 11.41 -4.87 -0.72
CA SER A 35 11.30 -4.70 0.73
C SER A 35 12.58 -4.13 1.27
N ARG A 36 12.48 -3.12 2.13
CA ARG A 36 13.62 -2.44 2.76
C ARG A 36 13.32 -2.06 4.18
N LEU A 37 14.32 -2.24 5.03
CA LEU A 37 14.36 -1.65 6.36
C LEU A 37 14.72 -0.17 6.23
N VAL A 38 14.11 0.63 7.09
CA VAL A 38 14.21 2.09 7.07
C VAL A 38 14.69 2.57 8.42
N ASP A 39 15.66 3.47 8.41
CA ASP A 39 16.11 4.21 9.58
C ASP A 39 15.49 5.61 9.59
N PRO A 40 14.44 5.83 10.39
CA PRO A 40 13.71 7.09 10.41
C PRO A 40 14.51 8.23 11.04
N VAL A 41 15.58 7.91 11.76
CA VAL A 41 16.37 8.84 12.57
C VAL A 41 17.87 8.82 12.18
N LYS A 42 18.16 8.44 10.92
CA LYS A 42 19.53 8.28 10.44
C LYS A 42 20.40 9.48 10.74
N GLY A 43 21.56 9.23 11.34
CA GLY A 43 22.51 10.28 11.73
C GLY A 43 22.24 10.92 13.11
N TYR A 44 21.20 10.49 13.83
CA TYR A 44 20.85 11.04 15.15
C TYR A 44 20.72 9.93 16.20
N PRO A 45 20.88 10.26 17.52
CA PRO A 45 20.56 9.31 18.59
C PRO A 45 19.10 8.86 18.52
N ILE A 46 18.87 7.54 18.59
CA ILE A 46 17.57 6.96 18.25
C ILE A 46 16.46 7.41 19.23
N ILE A 47 16.72 7.42 20.53
CA ILE A 47 15.70 7.72 21.57
C ILE A 47 15.28 9.18 21.49
N SER A 48 16.25 10.10 21.63
CA SER A 48 15.98 11.55 21.64
C SER A 48 15.33 12.00 20.33
N ARG A 49 15.79 11.47 19.20
CA ARG A 49 15.22 11.88 17.91
C ARG A 49 13.81 11.35 17.70
N LEU A 50 13.49 10.15 18.15
CA LEU A 50 12.11 9.68 18.15
C LEU A 50 11.20 10.56 19.01
N GLU A 51 11.70 11.02 20.15
CA GLU A 51 10.95 11.95 21.03
C GLU A 51 10.67 13.30 20.37
N GLU A 52 11.68 13.90 19.75
CA GLU A 52 11.56 15.15 19.00
C GLU A 52 10.55 15.04 17.86
N LEU A 53 10.48 13.87 17.21
CA LEU A 53 9.53 13.59 16.13
C LEU A 53 8.13 13.20 16.66
N GLY A 54 7.85 13.32 17.96
CA GLY A 54 6.56 12.99 18.56
C GLY A 54 6.25 11.51 18.57
N GLN A 55 7.24 10.64 18.41
CA GLN A 55 7.08 9.20 18.47
C GLN A 55 7.13 8.71 19.92
N HIS A 56 6.64 7.51 20.18
CA HIS A 56 6.75 6.83 21.47
C HIS A 56 8.00 5.92 21.46
N PRO A 57 9.15 6.33 22.04
CA PRO A 57 10.42 5.64 21.82
C PRO A 57 10.37 4.19 22.27
N GLU A 58 9.93 3.91 23.50
CA GLU A 58 9.90 2.55 24.03
C GLU A 58 9.07 1.59 23.20
N ARG A 59 7.84 1.98 22.81
CA ARG A 59 6.98 1.14 21.97
C ARG A 59 7.59 0.91 20.60
N THR A 60 8.17 1.95 20.01
CA THR A 60 8.82 1.89 18.69
C THR A 60 10.04 0.97 18.75
N ILE A 61 10.92 1.13 19.74
CA ILE A 61 12.13 0.33 19.89
C ILE A 61 11.80 -1.14 20.15
N ARG A 62 10.85 -1.43 21.05
CA ARG A 62 10.39 -2.79 21.33
C ARG A 62 9.79 -3.47 20.08
N PHE A 63 9.02 -2.74 19.31
CA PHE A 63 8.45 -3.25 18.06
C PHE A 63 9.56 -3.49 17.03
N TRP A 64 10.45 -2.52 16.82
CA TRP A 64 11.55 -2.60 15.87
C TRP A 64 12.51 -3.75 16.22
N THR A 65 12.79 -3.94 17.51
CA THR A 65 13.56 -5.11 17.99
C THR A 65 12.90 -6.43 17.60
N LYS A 66 11.58 -6.56 17.76
CA LYS A 66 10.85 -7.77 17.35
C LYS A 66 10.93 -7.98 15.84
N LEU A 67 10.74 -6.94 15.06
CA LEU A 67 10.86 -6.94 13.61
C LEU A 67 12.24 -7.43 13.15
N LEU A 68 13.30 -6.82 13.67
CA LEU A 68 14.69 -7.16 13.32
C LEU A 68 15.09 -8.56 13.76
N ALA A 69 14.66 -8.99 14.95
CA ALA A 69 14.88 -10.35 15.41
C ALA A 69 14.12 -11.38 14.57
N GLY A 70 12.88 -11.05 14.13
CA GLY A 70 12.12 -11.87 13.20
C GLY A 70 12.80 -12.03 11.83
N LYS A 71 13.63 -11.07 11.44
CA LYS A 71 14.46 -11.12 10.21
C LYS A 71 15.83 -11.78 10.42
N GLY A 72 16.15 -12.21 11.63
CA GLY A 72 17.47 -12.76 11.96
C GLY A 72 18.59 -11.73 12.06
N LEU A 73 18.27 -10.44 12.08
CA LEU A 73 19.26 -9.35 12.17
C LEU A 73 19.63 -9.01 13.60
N LEU A 74 18.83 -9.41 14.58
CA LEU A 74 19.13 -9.32 16.01
C LEU A 74 18.91 -10.68 16.69
N ASN A 75 19.74 -10.96 17.69
CA ASN A 75 19.51 -12.12 18.55
C ASN A 75 18.17 -11.99 19.28
N THR A 76 17.40 -13.06 19.34
CA THR A 76 16.08 -13.08 19.97
C THR A 76 16.14 -12.74 21.46
N ALA A 77 17.26 -12.99 22.15
CA ALA A 77 17.47 -12.62 23.55
C ALA A 77 17.39 -11.08 23.78
N VAL A 78 17.72 -10.28 22.77
CA VAL A 78 17.62 -8.80 22.84
C VAL A 78 16.19 -8.34 23.16
N LYS A 79 15.16 -9.09 22.76
CA LYS A 79 13.75 -8.77 23.07
C LYS A 79 13.44 -8.69 24.57
N ARG A 80 14.24 -9.33 25.40
CA ARG A 80 14.06 -9.39 26.88
C ARG A 80 14.83 -8.31 27.61
N LYS A 81 15.72 -7.59 26.92
CA LYS A 81 16.53 -6.51 27.50
C LYS A 81 15.69 -5.25 27.77
N PRO A 82 16.15 -4.34 28.67
CA PRO A 82 15.61 -3.00 28.79
C PRO A 82 15.57 -2.30 27.43
N PHE A 83 14.63 -1.37 27.24
CA PHE A 83 14.47 -0.76 25.90
C PHE A 83 15.68 0.10 25.48
N GLN A 84 16.42 0.66 26.44
CA GLN A 84 17.67 1.39 26.18
C GLN A 84 18.72 0.47 25.53
N GLU A 85 18.93 -0.72 26.11
CA GLU A 85 19.86 -1.71 25.54
C GLU A 85 19.37 -2.25 24.18
N GLN A 86 18.04 -2.36 24.01
CA GLN A 86 17.48 -2.69 22.69
C GLN A 86 17.81 -1.59 21.67
N ALA A 87 17.70 -0.31 22.05
CA ALA A 87 18.06 0.81 21.20
C ALA A 87 19.53 0.79 20.80
N GLU A 88 20.46 0.52 21.74
CA GLU A 88 21.89 0.38 21.45
C GLU A 88 22.17 -0.77 20.45
N CYS A 89 21.45 -1.89 20.60
CA CYS A 89 21.59 -3.00 19.64
C CYS A 89 21.09 -2.61 18.25
N ILE A 90 20.02 -1.84 18.14
CA ILE A 90 19.50 -1.32 16.88
C ILE A 90 20.51 -0.32 16.28
N ASP A 91 21.05 0.59 17.06
CA ASP A 91 22.03 1.61 16.63
C ASP A 91 23.26 0.99 15.95
N LYS A 92 23.68 -0.19 16.38
CA LYS A 92 24.82 -0.90 15.78
C LYS A 92 24.57 -1.40 14.37
N ILE A 93 23.31 -1.71 14.01
CA ILE A 93 22.98 -2.35 12.74
C ILE A 93 22.22 -1.45 11.78
N ARG A 94 21.54 -0.40 12.26
CA ARG A 94 20.65 0.44 11.43
C ARG A 94 21.40 1.36 10.45
N LYS A 95 22.69 1.56 10.59
CA LYS A 95 23.51 2.41 9.71
C LYS A 95 23.41 2.01 8.22
N ASP A 96 23.14 0.74 7.94
CA ASP A 96 22.98 0.21 6.58
C ASP A 96 21.53 0.29 6.06
N PHE A 97 20.58 0.71 6.91
CA PHE A 97 19.20 0.87 6.51
C PHE A 97 18.99 2.12 5.66
N LEU A 98 17.97 2.11 4.83
CA LEU A 98 17.67 3.25 3.97
C LEU A 98 17.08 4.42 4.78
N THR A 99 17.28 5.63 4.30
CA THR A 99 16.47 6.76 4.75
C THR A 99 15.02 6.58 4.26
N PRO A 100 14.02 7.19 4.93
CA PRO A 100 12.64 7.15 4.47
C PRO A 100 12.47 7.61 3.02
N GLU A 101 13.19 8.67 2.62
CA GLU A 101 13.16 9.18 1.25
C GLU A 101 13.62 8.14 0.22
N HIS A 102 14.76 7.49 0.46
CA HIS A 102 15.27 6.46 -0.45
C HIS A 102 14.37 5.24 -0.51
N ALA A 103 13.75 4.85 0.61
CA ALA A 103 12.82 3.74 0.65
C ALA A 103 11.55 4.03 -0.18
N VAL A 104 10.98 5.23 -0.02
CA VAL A 104 9.81 5.68 -0.79
C VAL A 104 10.12 5.79 -2.27
N LYS A 105 11.24 6.41 -2.65
CA LYS A 105 11.71 6.47 -4.05
C LYS A 105 11.92 5.08 -4.64
N GLY A 106 12.43 4.14 -3.87
CA GLY A 106 12.59 2.74 -4.28
C GLY A 106 11.25 2.03 -4.51
N MET A 107 10.22 2.29 -3.69
CA MET A 107 8.87 1.78 -3.95
C MET A 107 8.28 2.35 -5.25
N LEU A 108 8.48 3.64 -5.51
CA LEU A 108 8.02 4.28 -6.76
C LEU A 108 8.76 3.71 -7.99
N ALA A 109 10.06 3.50 -7.88
CA ALA A 109 10.86 2.87 -8.95
C ALA A 109 10.44 1.42 -9.20
N PHE A 110 9.96 0.69 -8.18
CA PHE A 110 9.40 -0.65 -8.34
C PHE A 110 8.12 -0.63 -9.18
N GLY A 111 7.30 0.43 -9.07
CA GLY A 111 6.20 0.70 -9.98
C GLY A 111 5.10 1.58 -9.41
N THR A 112 4.43 2.27 -10.31
CA THR A 112 3.29 3.17 -10.07
C THR A 112 1.97 2.56 -10.56
N GLY A 113 0.85 3.29 -10.44
CA GLY A 113 -0.49 2.84 -10.79
C GLY A 113 -1.32 2.43 -9.57
N THR A 114 -2.11 1.36 -9.62
CA THR A 114 -2.98 0.98 -8.50
C THR A 114 -2.19 0.29 -7.38
N TRP A 115 -2.17 0.90 -6.20
CA TRP A 115 -1.58 0.38 -4.97
C TRP A 115 -2.68 -0.03 -3.99
N VAL A 116 -2.61 -1.25 -3.47
CA VAL A 116 -3.60 -1.85 -2.58
C VAL A 116 -2.95 -2.13 -1.23
N ALA A 117 -3.58 -1.66 -0.15
CA ALA A 117 -3.21 -2.01 1.22
C ALA A 117 -4.42 -2.54 1.99
N HIS A 118 -4.19 -3.19 3.13
CA HIS A 118 -5.26 -3.63 4.03
C HIS A 118 -5.48 -2.58 5.11
N ASN A 119 -6.67 -2.00 5.18
CA ASN A 119 -6.99 -0.84 6.02
C ASN A 119 -6.12 0.40 5.66
N GLY A 120 -5.66 0.45 4.41
CA GLY A 120 -4.71 1.45 3.94
C GLY A 120 -5.22 2.88 4.04
N LYS A 121 -6.52 3.10 3.81
CA LYS A 121 -7.14 4.44 3.93
C LYS A 121 -6.99 5.04 5.32
N ALA A 122 -6.98 4.20 6.36
CA ALA A 122 -6.80 4.65 7.73
C ALA A 122 -5.32 4.73 8.15
N PHE A 123 -4.42 3.97 7.51
CA PHE A 123 -3.02 3.82 7.90
C PHE A 123 -2.05 4.12 6.76
N ASP A 124 -1.68 3.12 5.96
CA ASP A 124 -0.56 3.15 5.01
C ASP A 124 -0.66 4.28 4.01
N GLN A 125 -1.85 4.53 3.46
CA GLN A 125 -2.08 5.59 2.50
C GLN A 125 -1.75 6.97 3.08
N LYS A 126 -2.17 7.24 4.33
CA LYS A 126 -1.91 8.53 4.99
C LYS A 126 -0.43 8.75 5.23
N ILE A 127 0.27 7.69 5.66
CA ILE A 127 1.72 7.73 5.89
C ILE A 127 2.43 7.99 4.56
N MET A 128 2.09 7.23 3.50
CA MET A 128 2.71 7.40 2.19
C MET A 128 2.47 8.77 1.60
N GLN A 129 1.24 9.29 1.66
CA GLN A 129 0.91 10.63 1.18
C GLN A 129 1.72 11.70 1.91
N ALA A 130 1.86 11.61 3.25
CA ALA A 130 2.69 12.53 4.01
C ALA A 130 4.17 12.47 3.60
N HIS A 131 4.69 11.30 3.26
CA HIS A 131 6.04 11.17 2.72
C HIS A 131 6.17 11.73 1.31
N PHE A 132 5.16 11.55 0.44
CA PHE A 132 5.15 12.17 -0.89
C PHE A 132 5.20 13.69 -0.79
N GLU A 133 4.35 14.29 0.04
CA GLU A 133 4.34 15.74 0.30
C GLU A 133 5.69 16.21 0.85
N ARG A 134 6.23 15.53 1.87
CA ARG A 134 7.51 15.86 2.50
C ARG A 134 8.67 15.88 1.51
N TYR A 135 8.69 14.93 0.57
CA TYR A 135 9.76 14.80 -0.42
C TYR A 135 9.43 15.40 -1.78
N LYS A 136 8.32 16.15 -1.87
CA LYS A 136 7.85 16.80 -3.11
C LYS A 136 7.73 15.82 -4.28
N LEU A 137 7.14 14.66 -4.02
CA LEU A 137 6.91 13.60 -5.01
C LEU A 137 5.46 13.64 -5.45
N GLU A 138 5.21 13.59 -6.75
CA GLU A 138 3.88 13.57 -7.36
C GLU A 138 3.70 12.30 -8.19
N PRO A 139 3.61 11.12 -7.56
CA PRO A 139 3.49 9.87 -8.31
C PRO A 139 2.07 9.67 -8.84
N ASP A 140 1.98 9.08 -10.04
CA ASP A 140 0.71 8.58 -10.57
C ASP A 140 0.31 7.28 -9.86
N ILE A 141 -0.33 7.41 -8.70
CA ILE A 141 -0.79 6.30 -7.87
C ILE A 141 -2.26 6.45 -7.50
N THR A 142 -3.02 5.40 -7.76
CA THR A 142 -4.38 5.23 -7.24
C THR A 142 -4.35 4.27 -6.06
N PHE A 143 -4.70 4.77 -4.87
CA PHE A 143 -4.79 3.94 -3.67
C PHE A 143 -6.12 3.20 -3.58
N LYS A 144 -6.08 1.91 -3.23
CA LYS A 144 -7.26 1.09 -2.91
C LYS A 144 -7.09 0.44 -1.54
N ASP A 145 -8.20 0.32 -0.81
CA ASP A 145 -8.25 -0.33 0.50
C ASP A 145 -9.05 -1.63 0.39
N SER A 146 -8.45 -2.74 0.81
CA SER A 146 -9.10 -4.05 0.77
C SER A 146 -10.09 -4.28 1.91
N LEU A 147 -9.96 -3.56 3.03
CA LEU A 147 -10.79 -3.80 4.22
C LEU A 147 -12.29 -3.65 4.00
N PRO A 148 -12.80 -2.63 3.27
CA PRO A 148 -14.23 -2.52 2.97
C PRO A 148 -14.79 -3.73 2.23
N GLU A 149 -14.04 -4.27 1.28
CA GLU A 149 -14.45 -5.45 0.51
C GLU A 149 -14.42 -6.71 1.38
N ILE A 150 -13.37 -6.88 2.20
CA ILE A 150 -13.22 -8.01 3.12
C ILE A 150 -14.32 -8.01 4.20
N ARG A 151 -14.75 -6.84 4.67
CA ARG A 151 -15.86 -6.72 5.65
C ARG A 151 -17.19 -7.31 5.15
N LYS A 152 -17.40 -7.41 3.85
CA LYS A 152 -18.58 -8.05 3.25
C LYS A 152 -18.64 -9.55 3.55
N MET A 153 -17.52 -10.18 3.91
CA MET A 153 -17.47 -11.60 4.30
C MET A 153 -18.10 -11.91 5.67
N LYS A 154 -18.48 -10.91 6.47
CA LYS A 154 -19.13 -11.07 7.79
C LYS A 154 -18.36 -12.00 8.75
N LEU A 155 -17.03 -11.92 8.76
CA LEU A 155 -16.14 -12.70 9.63
C LEU A 155 -16.12 -12.12 11.06
N LYS A 156 -15.71 -12.95 12.05
CA LYS A 156 -15.51 -12.51 13.43
C LYS A 156 -14.40 -11.44 13.57
N SER A 157 -13.42 -11.47 12.70
CA SER A 157 -12.34 -10.48 12.62
C SER A 157 -11.96 -10.26 11.15
N HIS A 158 -11.58 -9.03 10.84
CA HIS A 158 -11.15 -8.63 9.50
C HIS A 158 -9.65 -8.26 9.48
N SER A 159 -8.89 -8.62 10.52
CA SER A 159 -7.43 -8.47 10.48
C SER A 159 -6.84 -9.36 9.39
N LEU A 160 -5.77 -8.89 8.73
CA LEU A 160 -5.17 -9.60 7.61
C LEU A 160 -4.81 -11.06 7.96
N GLY A 161 -4.20 -11.27 9.14
CA GLY A 161 -3.84 -12.62 9.60
C GLY A 161 -5.03 -13.53 9.87
N TYR A 162 -6.14 -12.99 10.40
CA TYR A 162 -7.37 -13.77 10.60
C TYR A 162 -7.99 -14.18 9.27
N VAL A 163 -8.14 -13.25 8.33
CA VAL A 163 -8.70 -13.48 7.00
C VAL A 163 -7.86 -14.50 6.24
N TYR A 164 -6.52 -14.36 6.29
CA TYR A 164 -5.60 -15.31 5.66
C TYR A 164 -5.79 -16.74 6.19
N ARG A 165 -5.84 -16.88 7.53
CA ARG A 165 -6.07 -18.18 8.19
C ARG A 165 -7.42 -18.77 7.83
N HIS A 166 -8.46 -17.94 7.80
CA HIS A 166 -9.82 -18.38 7.45
C HIS A 166 -9.90 -18.93 6.03
N ILE A 167 -9.23 -18.28 5.06
CA ILE A 167 -9.27 -18.69 3.65
C ILE A 167 -8.34 -19.87 3.36
N PHE A 168 -7.14 -19.86 3.93
CA PHE A 168 -6.07 -20.80 3.52
C PHE A 168 -5.70 -21.85 4.57
N GLY A 169 -6.29 -21.82 5.76
CA GLY A 169 -6.03 -22.76 6.86
C GLY A 169 -4.67 -22.61 7.56
N GLY A 170 -3.78 -21.77 7.01
CA GLY A 170 -2.42 -21.56 7.51
C GLY A 170 -2.17 -20.18 8.06
N THR A 171 -0.94 -19.91 8.46
CA THR A 171 -0.46 -18.61 8.93
C THR A 171 0.69 -18.12 8.06
N PHE A 172 1.02 -16.85 8.19
CA PHE A 172 2.22 -16.23 7.62
C PHE A 172 2.91 -15.37 8.69
N ARG A 173 4.10 -14.91 8.40
CA ARG A 173 4.86 -14.07 9.33
C ARG A 173 4.33 -12.63 9.29
N GLN A 174 3.40 -12.33 10.20
CA GLN A 174 2.76 -11.03 10.34
C GLN A 174 3.75 -9.96 10.84
N HIS A 175 3.43 -8.70 10.56
CA HIS A 175 4.25 -7.53 10.92
C HIS A 175 5.64 -7.56 10.27
N HIS A 176 5.68 -8.02 9.03
CA HIS A 176 6.77 -7.88 8.10
C HIS A 176 6.19 -7.37 6.78
N ALA A 177 6.46 -6.15 6.42
CA ALA A 177 5.76 -5.45 5.34
C ALA A 177 5.67 -6.24 4.03
N ALA A 178 6.74 -6.93 3.62
CA ALA A 178 6.70 -7.76 2.42
C ALA A 178 5.82 -9.01 2.56
N ASP A 179 5.79 -9.64 3.74
CA ASP A 179 5.01 -10.85 3.98
C ASP A 179 3.52 -10.52 4.12
N ASP A 180 3.20 -9.37 4.76
CA ASP A 180 1.84 -8.82 4.83
C ASP A 180 1.33 -8.43 3.43
N ALA A 181 2.14 -7.76 2.62
CA ALA A 181 1.80 -7.43 1.22
C ALA A 181 1.57 -8.67 0.35
N LYS A 182 2.37 -9.75 0.52
CA LYS A 182 2.17 -11.04 -0.17
C LYS A 182 0.90 -11.74 0.28
N ALA A 183 0.62 -11.74 1.59
CA ALA A 183 -0.61 -12.31 2.14
C ALA A 183 -1.84 -11.58 1.59
N LEU A 184 -1.79 -10.23 1.56
CA LEU A 184 -2.83 -9.41 0.96
C LEU A 184 -3.03 -9.72 -0.53
N GLN A 185 -1.94 -9.80 -1.31
CA GLN A 185 -2.01 -10.17 -2.73
C GLN A 185 -2.71 -11.53 -2.91
N ARG A 186 -2.38 -12.52 -2.08
CA ARG A 186 -2.96 -13.85 -2.13
C ARG A 186 -4.45 -13.84 -1.80
N ILE A 187 -4.87 -13.09 -0.77
CA ILE A 187 -6.27 -12.89 -0.40
C ILE A 187 -7.03 -12.22 -1.55
N CYS A 188 -6.54 -11.08 -2.04
CA CYS A 188 -7.20 -10.34 -3.11
C CYS A 188 -7.33 -11.17 -4.39
N LYS A 189 -6.32 -11.98 -4.71
CA LYS A 189 -6.39 -12.92 -5.84
C LYS A 189 -7.46 -14.00 -5.63
N HIS A 190 -7.52 -14.61 -4.45
CA HIS A 190 -8.49 -15.65 -4.11
C HIS A 190 -9.94 -15.12 -4.14
N LEU A 191 -10.15 -13.96 -3.54
CA LEU A 191 -11.46 -13.30 -3.48
C LEU A 191 -11.79 -12.50 -4.76
N GLN A 192 -10.91 -12.52 -5.75
CA GLN A 192 -11.04 -11.76 -7.00
C GLN A 192 -11.25 -10.24 -6.77
N LEU A 193 -10.72 -9.71 -5.67
CA LEU A 193 -10.84 -8.29 -5.36
C LEU A 193 -9.98 -7.45 -6.33
N PHE A 194 -10.55 -6.33 -6.77
CA PHE A 194 -9.89 -5.37 -7.65
C PHE A 194 -9.40 -5.97 -8.99
N GLN A 195 -9.94 -7.13 -9.38
CA GLN A 195 -9.67 -7.63 -10.74
C GLN A 195 -10.27 -6.62 -11.72
N THR A 196 -9.44 -6.19 -12.63
CA THR A 196 -9.85 -5.30 -13.70
C THR A 196 -10.08 -6.15 -14.94
N THR A 197 -11.31 -6.11 -15.46
CA THR A 197 -11.63 -6.75 -16.73
C THR A 197 -10.98 -5.95 -17.85
N PRO A 198 -10.10 -6.54 -18.68
CA PRO A 198 -9.49 -5.82 -19.79
C PRO A 198 -10.55 -5.20 -20.70
N LEU A 199 -10.33 -3.98 -21.16
CA LEU A 199 -11.24 -3.31 -22.09
C LEU A 199 -11.46 -4.11 -23.39
N THR A 200 -10.47 -4.88 -23.80
CA THR A 200 -10.54 -5.76 -24.99
C THR A 200 -11.54 -6.91 -24.87
N THR A 201 -12.07 -7.20 -23.68
CA THR A 201 -13.18 -8.16 -23.50
C THR A 201 -14.50 -7.60 -24.01
N ILE A 202 -14.58 -6.28 -24.22
CA ILE A 202 -15.75 -5.64 -24.79
C ILE A 202 -15.67 -5.76 -26.32
N LYS A 203 -16.69 -6.37 -26.93
CA LYS A 203 -16.77 -6.50 -28.39
C LYS A 203 -16.71 -5.13 -29.06
N GLY A 204 -15.71 -4.92 -29.91
CA GLY A 204 -15.46 -3.65 -30.63
C GLY A 204 -14.36 -2.80 -30.00
N ILE A 205 -13.80 -3.18 -28.83
CA ILE A 205 -12.58 -2.57 -28.29
C ILE A 205 -11.39 -3.48 -28.61
N GLY A 206 -10.67 -3.11 -29.66
CA GLY A 206 -9.38 -3.76 -30.00
C GLY A 206 -8.19 -3.04 -29.33
N PRO A 207 -6.96 -3.56 -29.52
CA PRO A 207 -5.74 -2.99 -28.89
C PRO A 207 -5.51 -1.50 -29.18
N LYS A 208 -5.89 -1.03 -30.39
CA LYS A 208 -5.78 0.40 -30.75
C LYS A 208 -6.72 1.27 -29.90
N SER A 209 -7.98 0.86 -29.75
CA SER A 209 -8.98 1.58 -28.95
C SER A 209 -8.64 1.51 -27.45
N GLU A 210 -8.17 0.36 -26.96
CA GLU A 210 -7.70 0.21 -25.59
C GLU A 210 -6.57 1.19 -25.25
N LYS A 211 -5.62 1.38 -26.18
CA LYS A 211 -4.51 2.34 -26.01
C LYS A 211 -5.02 3.80 -25.88
N VAL A 212 -6.09 4.14 -26.61
CA VAL A 212 -6.73 5.47 -26.49
C VAL A 212 -7.40 5.61 -25.13
N PHE A 213 -8.20 4.64 -24.68
CA PHE A 213 -8.82 4.68 -23.35
C PHE A 213 -7.80 4.79 -22.23
N LYS A 214 -6.70 4.04 -22.29
CA LYS A 214 -5.61 4.10 -21.30
C LYS A 214 -4.97 5.49 -21.18
N ARG A 215 -4.87 6.24 -22.28
CA ARG A 215 -4.38 7.63 -22.27
C ARG A 215 -5.33 8.62 -21.57
N THR A 216 -6.62 8.28 -21.49
CA THR A 216 -7.63 9.08 -20.76
C THR A 216 -7.87 8.58 -19.33
N GLY A 217 -6.99 7.70 -18.81
CA GLY A 217 -7.11 7.15 -17.45
C GLY A 217 -8.09 5.98 -17.30
N ILE A 218 -8.65 5.47 -18.40
CA ILE A 218 -9.59 4.33 -18.40
C ILE A 218 -8.81 3.07 -18.75
N HIS A 219 -8.49 2.25 -17.76
CA HIS A 219 -7.64 1.07 -17.90
C HIS A 219 -8.40 -0.27 -17.91
N SER A 220 -9.69 -0.25 -17.55
CA SER A 220 -10.51 -1.46 -17.34
C SER A 220 -11.98 -1.22 -17.67
N VAL A 221 -12.75 -2.30 -17.74
CA VAL A 221 -14.21 -2.24 -17.88
C VAL A 221 -14.83 -1.55 -16.67
N GLU A 222 -14.29 -1.76 -15.48
CA GLU A 222 -14.73 -1.15 -14.23
C GLU A 222 -14.50 0.37 -14.25
N ASP A 223 -13.33 0.81 -14.71
CA ASP A 223 -13.04 2.25 -14.88
C ASP A 223 -13.97 2.87 -15.92
N LEU A 224 -14.23 2.16 -17.02
CA LEU A 224 -15.15 2.63 -18.04
C LEU A 224 -16.58 2.76 -17.51
N LYS A 225 -17.06 1.79 -16.71
CA LYS A 225 -18.37 1.87 -16.06
C LYS A 225 -18.46 3.06 -15.10
N ALA A 226 -17.44 3.26 -14.26
CA ALA A 226 -17.36 4.40 -13.35
C ALA A 226 -17.38 5.72 -14.11
N TRP A 227 -16.58 5.84 -15.19
CA TRP A 227 -16.55 7.01 -16.04
C TRP A 227 -17.90 7.31 -16.68
N ILE A 228 -18.60 6.27 -17.20
CA ILE A 228 -19.94 6.39 -17.76
C ILE A 228 -20.95 6.91 -16.74
N ILE A 229 -20.94 6.38 -15.50
CA ILE A 229 -21.86 6.78 -14.42
C ILE A 229 -21.62 8.23 -14.03
N ASP A 230 -20.37 8.66 -13.90
CA ASP A 230 -19.99 10.00 -13.53
C ASP A 230 -20.41 11.02 -14.60
N HIS A 231 -20.21 10.70 -15.86
CA HIS A 231 -20.56 11.57 -16.99
C HIS A 231 -22.05 11.57 -17.37
N LYS A 232 -22.84 10.60 -16.89
CA LYS A 232 -24.32 10.65 -17.00
C LYS A 232 -24.95 11.72 -16.08
N ARG A 233 -24.27 12.10 -15.01
CA ARG A 233 -24.74 13.13 -14.05
C ARG A 233 -24.48 14.56 -14.49
N THR A 234 -23.67 14.76 -15.49
CA THR A 234 -23.34 16.09 -16.04
C THR A 234 -23.84 16.16 -17.48
N ASP A 235 -24.70 17.14 -17.82
CA ASP A 235 -25.14 17.44 -19.19
C ASP A 235 -23.96 17.89 -20.05
N TRP A 236 -23.13 16.93 -20.42
CA TRP A 236 -21.92 17.19 -21.22
C TRP A 236 -22.20 17.03 -22.70
N HIS A 237 -22.21 18.12 -23.45
CA HIS A 237 -22.04 18.13 -24.89
C HIS A 237 -20.60 17.72 -25.24
N PHE A 238 -20.42 16.44 -25.47
CA PHE A 238 -19.10 15.88 -25.79
C PHE A 238 -18.70 16.20 -27.23
N LYS A 239 -17.80 17.17 -27.42
CA LYS A 239 -17.04 17.33 -28.67
C LYS A 239 -15.79 16.45 -28.61
N VAL A 240 -15.90 15.18 -28.94
CA VAL A 240 -14.73 14.33 -29.18
C VAL A 240 -14.92 13.61 -30.52
N HIS A 241 -14.09 13.97 -31.47
CA HIS A 241 -14.03 13.35 -32.80
C HIS A 241 -13.84 11.82 -32.68
N HIS A 242 -14.63 11.05 -33.43
CA HIS A 242 -14.56 9.60 -33.72
C HIS A 242 -14.69 8.61 -32.52
N SER A 243 -14.27 8.93 -31.32
CA SER A 243 -14.45 8.05 -30.15
C SER A 243 -15.87 8.08 -29.58
N CYS A 244 -16.67 9.11 -29.84
CA CYS A 244 -18.05 9.25 -29.39
C CYS A 244 -19.01 8.23 -30.02
N ALA A 245 -18.82 7.88 -31.27
CA ALA A 245 -19.68 6.89 -31.95
C ALA A 245 -19.52 5.49 -31.33
N LEU A 246 -18.33 5.19 -30.80
CA LEU A 246 -18.07 3.95 -30.06
C LEU A 246 -18.68 4.00 -28.66
N ALA A 247 -18.50 5.09 -27.94
CA ALA A 247 -19.10 5.29 -26.61
C ALA A 247 -20.63 5.25 -26.68
N ASN A 248 -21.27 5.93 -27.63
CA ASN A 248 -22.72 5.90 -27.83
C ASN A 248 -23.26 4.52 -28.23
N ARG A 249 -22.55 3.78 -29.09
CA ARG A 249 -22.91 2.37 -29.40
C ARG A 249 -22.78 1.47 -28.19
N MET A 250 -21.83 1.74 -27.29
CA MET A 250 -21.67 1.01 -26.03
C MET A 250 -22.80 1.34 -25.05
N PHE A 251 -23.23 2.61 -24.96
CA PHE A 251 -24.37 3.06 -24.15
C PHE A 251 -25.68 2.31 -24.52
N GLN A 252 -25.97 2.22 -25.82
CA GLN A 252 -27.16 1.52 -26.32
C GLN A 252 -27.11 0.00 -26.04
N ARG A 253 -25.91 -0.57 -25.94
CA ARG A 253 -25.72 -2.02 -25.82
C ARG A 253 -25.73 -2.53 -24.40
N PHE A 254 -25.37 -1.71 -23.42
CA PHE A 254 -25.31 -2.12 -22.01
C PHE A 254 -26.60 -1.83 -21.22
N LYS A 255 -27.61 -1.17 -21.83
CA LYS A 255 -28.88 -0.80 -21.15
C LYS A 255 -28.66 -0.32 -19.71
N LEU A 256 -27.66 0.58 -19.52
CA LEU A 256 -27.35 1.19 -18.23
C LEU A 256 -28.13 2.48 -18.06
#